data_ecd94c0e9b50967138555fa65df619b8
#
_entry.id   ecd94c0e9b50967138555fa65df619b8
#
_cell.length_a   1.000
_cell.length_b   1.000
_cell.length_c   1.000
_cell.angle_alpha   90.00
_cell.angle_beta   90.00
_cell.angle_gamma   90.00
#
_symmetry.space_group_name_H-M   'P 1'
#
loop_
_entity.id
_entity.type
_entity.pdbx_description
1 polymer ?
#
loop_
_entity_poly.entity_id
_entity_poly.type
_entity_poly.pdbx_seq_one_letter_code
_entity_poly.pdbx_strand_id
1 'polypeptide(L)'
;MNYMVRDPLRLTTDALLHASGVDGVFARTAVFERVVDGLNVLISRHRAPETEVLRFPPVMSRAHIQKSGYLGSFPNLLGAVCCLHGSESDIRGAVEGDKAKGGWVGALDATDLVLTPAACYPLYPLVAKRGRVPQAGLLFDVASDCFRHEPSAQIDRFQTFRMREFVRIGTPDQVVAFRADWMTRAPEIADLLGLSYKTETASDPFFGRAGKLMAINQVEQSLKFELLIPVRSAQQPTACMSFNYHRDHFGKTWDIKTWDIKTRDIKTSDVKSADPQSEAGALAHTGCVAFGIDRLTLALFAAHGLDLRTWPASARDALAL
;
A
#
# COMPACT_ATOMS: atom_id res chain seq x y z
N MET A 1 -9.76 26.64 -14.29
CA MET A 1 -11.07 26.65 -13.63
C MET A 1 -10.82 26.53 -12.12
N ASN A 2 -11.10 27.60 -11.34
CA ASN A 2 -10.91 27.56 -9.88
C ASN A 2 -12.03 26.71 -9.27
N TYR A 3 -11.78 25.44 -8.99
CA TYR A 3 -12.65 24.66 -8.13
C TYR A 3 -12.46 25.19 -6.70
N MET A 4 -13.43 25.95 -6.19
CA MET A 4 -13.49 26.26 -4.76
C MET A 4 -13.56 24.93 -4.01
N VAL A 5 -12.51 24.60 -3.27
CA VAL A 5 -12.58 23.57 -2.22
C VAL A 5 -13.66 24.04 -1.25
N ARG A 6 -14.82 23.43 -1.30
CA ARG A 6 -15.90 23.68 -0.32
C ARG A 6 -15.33 23.31 1.04
N ASP A 7 -15.63 24.15 2.05
CA ASP A 7 -15.16 24.01 3.42
C ASP A 7 -15.12 22.52 3.86
N PRO A 8 -13.94 21.93 4.12
CA PRO A 8 -13.82 20.53 4.47
C PRO A 8 -14.53 20.14 5.78
N LEU A 9 -14.80 21.10 6.65
CA LEU A 9 -15.59 20.92 7.87
C LEU A 9 -17.07 20.60 7.59
N ARG A 10 -17.54 20.76 6.35
CA ARG A 10 -18.87 20.33 5.90
C ARG A 10 -18.92 18.86 5.42
N LEU A 11 -17.80 18.19 5.31
CA LEU A 11 -17.78 16.74 5.34
C LEU A 11 -18.07 16.33 6.78
N THR A 12 -19.34 16.46 7.17
CA THR A 12 -19.75 15.99 8.49
C THR A 12 -19.33 14.53 8.57
N THR A 13 -18.35 14.26 9.45
CA THR A 13 -17.87 12.92 9.73
C THR A 13 -19.03 11.94 9.79
N ASP A 14 -20.14 12.33 10.37
CA ASP A 14 -21.33 11.50 10.56
C ASP A 14 -22.02 11.05 9.26
N ALA A 15 -21.89 11.77 8.14
CA ALA A 15 -22.47 11.38 6.87
C ALA A 15 -21.65 10.30 6.13
N LEU A 16 -20.35 10.23 6.38
CA LEU A 16 -19.41 9.34 5.68
C LEU A 16 -18.74 8.35 6.62
N LEU A 17 -18.38 8.78 7.83
CA LEU A 17 -17.54 8.05 8.77
C LEU A 17 -18.14 8.15 10.17
N HIS A 18 -18.18 7.05 10.91
CA HIS A 18 -18.54 7.03 12.33
C HIS A 18 -17.30 6.75 13.19
N ALA A 19 -17.02 7.61 14.16
CA ALA A 19 -15.91 7.42 15.08
C ALA A 19 -16.10 6.15 15.92
N SER A 20 -15.05 5.35 16.04
CA SER A 20 -15.07 4.10 16.83
C SER A 20 -14.64 4.29 18.29
N GLY A 21 -14.34 5.53 18.71
CA GLY A 21 -13.73 5.82 20.02
C GLY A 21 -12.20 5.76 20.03
N VAL A 22 -11.57 5.47 18.88
CA VAL A 22 -10.12 5.48 18.71
C VAL A 22 -9.78 6.39 17.52
N ASP A 23 -8.87 7.34 17.73
CA ASP A 23 -8.43 8.28 16.69
C ASP A 23 -7.90 7.57 15.45
N GLY A 24 -8.40 7.96 14.28
CA GLY A 24 -8.01 7.35 12.99
C GLY A 24 -8.64 5.98 12.70
N VAL A 25 -9.60 5.55 13.51
CA VAL A 25 -10.37 4.30 13.28
C VAL A 25 -11.86 4.64 13.15
N PHE A 26 -12.42 4.36 11.96
CA PHE A 26 -13.79 4.75 11.63
C PHE A 26 -14.57 3.58 11.03
N ALA A 27 -15.86 3.50 11.36
CA ALA A 27 -16.82 2.78 10.54
C ALA A 27 -17.20 3.66 9.34
N ARG A 28 -17.45 3.02 8.21
CA ARG A 28 -17.76 3.69 6.94
C ARG A 28 -19.21 3.48 6.57
N THR A 29 -19.87 4.55 6.10
CA THR A 29 -21.29 4.48 5.74
C THR A 29 -21.50 3.84 4.37
N ALA A 30 -22.73 3.40 4.07
CA ALA A 30 -23.07 2.79 2.80
C ALA A 30 -22.78 3.72 1.59
N VAL A 31 -22.95 5.03 1.74
CA VAL A 31 -22.64 5.98 0.66
C VAL A 31 -21.14 6.06 0.41
N PHE A 32 -20.32 5.97 1.46
CA PHE A 32 -18.87 5.89 1.33
C PHE A 32 -18.45 4.61 0.61
N GLU A 33 -18.99 3.46 1.03
CA GLU A 33 -18.68 2.16 0.44
C GLU A 33 -19.09 2.07 -1.04
N ARG A 34 -20.20 2.67 -1.43
CA ARG A 34 -20.61 2.73 -2.84
C ARG A 34 -19.56 3.39 -3.74
N VAL A 35 -18.91 4.47 -3.26
CA VAL A 35 -17.83 5.14 -4.00
C VAL A 35 -16.57 4.27 -4.03
N VAL A 36 -16.26 3.58 -2.93
CA VAL A 36 -15.16 2.62 -2.85
C VAL A 36 -15.31 1.50 -3.87
N ASP A 37 -16.52 0.95 -4.01
CA ASP A 37 -16.81 -0.11 -4.99
C ASP A 37 -16.60 0.41 -6.41
N GLY A 38 -17.10 1.61 -6.72
CA GLY A 38 -16.87 2.26 -8.00
C GLY A 38 -15.39 2.48 -8.32
N LEU A 39 -14.61 2.97 -7.34
CA LEU A 39 -13.15 3.13 -7.47
C LEU A 39 -12.45 1.79 -7.75
N ASN A 40 -12.82 0.74 -7.05
CA ASN A 40 -12.26 -0.59 -7.28
C ASN A 40 -12.57 -1.13 -8.69
N VAL A 41 -13.77 -0.89 -9.20
CA VAL A 41 -14.14 -1.22 -10.58
C VAL A 41 -13.32 -0.39 -11.57
N LEU A 42 -13.24 0.92 -11.38
CA LEU A 42 -12.46 1.83 -12.24
C LEU A 42 -10.99 1.41 -12.31
N ILE A 43 -10.33 1.21 -11.15
CA ILE A 43 -8.94 0.79 -11.10
C ILE A 43 -8.75 -0.57 -11.79
N SER A 44 -9.71 -1.50 -11.67
CA SER A 44 -9.65 -2.81 -12.34
C SER A 44 -9.62 -2.71 -13.86
N ARG A 45 -10.25 -1.68 -14.46
CA ARG A 45 -10.23 -1.47 -15.92
C ARG A 45 -8.85 -1.14 -16.48
N HIS A 46 -7.96 -0.62 -15.62
CA HIS A 46 -6.57 -0.28 -15.99
C HIS A 46 -5.60 -1.46 -15.83
N ARG A 47 -6.07 -2.61 -15.37
CA ARG A 47 -5.26 -3.81 -15.17
C ARG A 47 -4.92 -4.46 -16.51
N ALA A 48 -3.64 -4.77 -16.74
CA ALA A 48 -3.21 -5.54 -17.89
C ALA A 48 -3.74 -6.99 -17.81
N PRO A 49 -4.06 -7.65 -18.93
CA PRO A 49 -4.68 -8.99 -18.93
C PRO A 49 -3.86 -10.06 -18.18
N GLU A 50 -2.53 -9.98 -18.24
CA GLU A 50 -1.61 -10.90 -17.59
C GLU A 50 -1.40 -10.69 -16.10
N THR A 51 -2.07 -9.69 -15.50
CA THR A 51 -1.93 -9.34 -14.09
C THR A 51 -2.60 -10.36 -13.19
N GLU A 52 -1.85 -10.97 -12.28
CA GLU A 52 -2.39 -11.84 -11.24
C GLU A 52 -3.03 -11.03 -10.11
N VAL A 53 -4.23 -11.44 -9.69
CA VAL A 53 -4.99 -10.75 -8.65
C VAL A 53 -4.89 -11.50 -7.33
N LEU A 54 -4.39 -10.82 -6.28
CA LEU A 54 -4.32 -11.38 -4.93
C LEU A 54 -4.95 -10.40 -3.93
N ARG A 55 -5.67 -10.94 -2.96
CA ARG A 55 -6.25 -10.19 -1.85
C ARG A 55 -5.72 -10.76 -0.55
N PHE A 56 -4.96 -9.94 0.17
CA PHE A 56 -4.31 -10.35 1.41
C PHE A 56 -5.16 -10.00 2.63
N PRO A 57 -5.11 -10.82 3.69
CA PRO A 57 -5.74 -10.48 4.96
C PRO A 57 -5.04 -9.26 5.62
N PRO A 58 -5.70 -8.60 6.60
CA PRO A 58 -5.13 -7.46 7.30
C PRO A 58 -3.99 -7.83 8.27
N VAL A 59 -3.61 -9.09 8.30
CA VAL A 59 -2.53 -9.62 9.13
C VAL A 59 -1.53 -10.39 8.28
N MET A 60 -0.27 -10.38 8.73
CA MET A 60 0.81 -11.11 8.06
C MET A 60 1.80 -11.70 9.08
N SER A 61 2.70 -12.57 8.60
CA SER A 61 3.73 -13.17 9.44
C SER A 61 4.69 -12.13 10.02
N ARG A 62 4.87 -12.17 11.35
CA ARG A 62 5.87 -11.40 12.09
C ARG A 62 7.29 -11.66 11.57
N ALA A 63 7.63 -12.92 11.30
CA ALA A 63 8.94 -13.28 10.75
C ALA A 63 9.16 -12.66 9.34
N HIS A 64 8.11 -12.58 8.51
CA HIS A 64 8.22 -11.96 7.18
C HIS A 64 8.42 -10.45 7.27
N ILE A 65 7.72 -9.74 8.17
CA ILE A 65 7.91 -8.29 8.32
C ILE A 65 9.28 -7.96 8.93
N GLN A 66 9.79 -8.78 9.84
CA GLN A 66 11.15 -8.66 10.36
C GLN A 66 12.19 -8.83 9.25
N LYS A 67 12.06 -9.91 8.46
CA LYS A 67 12.98 -10.18 7.34
C LYS A 67 12.94 -9.06 6.29
N SER A 68 11.79 -8.41 6.06
CA SER A 68 11.67 -7.31 5.09
C SER A 68 12.43 -6.04 5.49
N GLY A 69 12.95 -5.94 6.71
CA GLY A 69 13.63 -4.76 7.22
C GLY A 69 12.69 -3.65 7.73
N TYR A 70 11.38 -3.91 7.78
CA TYR A 70 10.38 -2.91 8.17
C TYR A 70 10.64 -2.30 9.55
N LEU A 71 11.04 -3.14 10.53
CA LEU A 71 11.35 -2.69 11.90
C LEU A 71 12.54 -1.73 11.98
N GLY A 72 13.50 -1.84 11.05
CA GLY A 72 14.60 -0.89 10.96
C GLY A 72 14.19 0.46 10.40
N SER A 73 13.12 0.49 9.59
CA SER A 73 12.67 1.68 8.87
C SER A 73 11.48 2.38 9.55
N PHE A 74 10.52 1.60 10.09
CA PHE A 74 9.22 2.10 10.57
C PHE A 74 8.74 1.43 11.86
N PRO A 75 9.58 1.28 12.90
CA PRO A 75 9.21 0.54 14.12
C PRO A 75 7.99 1.15 14.83
N ASN A 76 7.82 2.46 14.74
CA ASN A 76 6.74 3.21 15.36
C ASN A 76 5.38 3.06 14.64
N LEU A 77 5.35 2.50 13.44
CA LEU A 77 4.13 2.33 12.64
C LEU A 77 3.55 0.92 12.74
N LEU A 78 4.34 -0.06 13.20
CA LEU A 78 3.94 -1.46 13.21
C LEU A 78 2.94 -1.75 14.33
N GLY A 79 1.80 -2.35 13.96
CA GLY A 79 0.87 -2.98 14.91
C GLY A 79 1.19 -4.47 15.08
N ALA A 80 1.25 -4.95 16.32
CA ALA A 80 1.37 -6.36 16.65
C ALA A 80 0.03 -6.93 17.12
N VAL A 81 -0.21 -8.21 16.82
CA VAL A 81 -1.37 -8.94 17.34
C VAL A 81 -0.93 -9.65 18.61
N CYS A 82 -1.63 -9.39 19.70
CA CYS A 82 -1.40 -10.00 20.99
C CYS A 82 -2.62 -10.81 21.45
N CYS A 83 -2.41 -11.92 22.16
CA CYS A 83 -3.46 -12.77 22.68
C CYS A 83 -3.17 -13.14 24.14
N LEU A 84 -4.20 -13.52 24.87
CA LEU A 84 -4.03 -14.18 26.18
C LEU A 84 -3.58 -15.62 25.94
N HIS A 85 -2.55 -16.05 26.66
CA HIS A 85 -2.00 -17.39 26.60
C HIS A 85 -2.08 -18.08 27.97
N GLY A 86 -2.06 -19.40 27.96
CA GLY A 86 -2.07 -20.24 29.18
C GLY A 86 -3.26 -21.19 29.26
N SER A 87 -3.40 -21.83 30.42
CA SER A 87 -4.57 -22.67 30.73
C SER A 87 -5.83 -21.81 30.91
N GLU A 88 -7.00 -22.45 30.95
CA GLU A 88 -8.27 -21.78 31.25
C GLU A 88 -8.21 -21.02 32.58
N SER A 89 -7.56 -21.60 33.61
CA SER A 89 -7.38 -20.93 34.89
C SER A 89 -6.48 -19.72 34.82
N ASP A 90 -5.40 -19.74 34.00
CA ASP A 90 -4.49 -18.60 33.81
C ASP A 90 -5.21 -17.43 33.13
N ILE A 91 -5.97 -17.75 32.06
CA ILE A 91 -6.75 -16.75 31.33
C ILE A 91 -7.84 -16.14 32.22
N ARG A 92 -8.55 -16.99 33.00
CA ARG A 92 -9.56 -16.50 33.94
C ARG A 92 -8.94 -15.61 35.02
N GLY A 93 -7.80 -16.01 35.59
CA GLY A 93 -7.06 -15.21 36.57
C GLY A 93 -6.61 -13.86 36.00
N ALA A 94 -6.18 -13.83 34.74
CA ALA A 94 -5.82 -12.59 34.07
C ALA A 94 -7.03 -11.65 33.86
N VAL A 95 -8.18 -12.19 33.46
CA VAL A 95 -9.43 -11.41 33.23
C VAL A 95 -10.02 -10.88 34.53
N GLU A 96 -9.99 -11.68 35.59
CA GLU A 96 -10.49 -11.34 36.93
C GLU A 96 -9.46 -10.58 37.78
N GLY A 97 -8.22 -10.49 37.31
CA GLY A 97 -7.06 -9.97 38.04
C GLY A 97 -7.11 -8.47 38.34
N ASP A 98 -6.20 -8.05 39.20
CA ASP A 98 -6.11 -6.70 39.74
C ASP A 98 -5.90 -5.67 38.64
N LYS A 99 -6.87 -4.79 38.42
CA LYS A 99 -6.81 -3.66 37.49
C LYS A 99 -5.62 -2.73 37.77
N ALA A 100 -5.17 -2.64 39.01
CA ALA A 100 -4.00 -1.84 39.40
C ALA A 100 -2.67 -2.38 38.82
N LYS A 101 -2.63 -3.68 38.46
CA LYS A 101 -1.47 -4.33 37.80
C LYS A 101 -1.61 -4.45 36.28
N GLY A 102 -2.50 -3.66 35.66
CA GLY A 102 -2.74 -3.70 34.24
C GLY A 102 -3.84 -4.65 33.77
N GLY A 103 -4.44 -5.44 34.69
CA GLY A 103 -5.49 -6.40 34.40
C GLY A 103 -5.10 -7.37 33.28
N TRP A 104 -6.06 -7.76 32.42
CA TRP A 104 -5.84 -8.68 31.32
C TRP A 104 -4.83 -8.17 30.28
N VAL A 105 -4.66 -6.84 30.15
CA VAL A 105 -3.71 -6.24 29.20
C VAL A 105 -2.27 -6.61 29.54
N GLY A 106 -1.92 -6.68 30.85
CA GLY A 106 -0.60 -7.10 31.30
C GLY A 106 -0.27 -8.58 31.06
N ALA A 107 -1.28 -9.39 30.72
CA ALA A 107 -1.14 -10.83 30.41
C ALA A 107 -1.17 -11.13 28.90
N LEU A 108 -1.11 -10.10 28.05
CA LEU A 108 -1.05 -10.28 26.60
C LEU A 108 0.35 -10.63 26.13
N ASP A 109 0.47 -11.70 25.35
CA ASP A 109 1.68 -12.08 24.66
C ASP A 109 1.57 -11.84 23.16
N ALA A 110 2.68 -11.41 22.54
CA ALA A 110 2.76 -11.19 21.10
C ALA A 110 2.69 -12.52 20.35
N THR A 111 1.80 -12.61 19.38
CA THR A 111 1.67 -13.76 18.49
C THR A 111 2.69 -13.72 17.34
N ASP A 112 2.63 -14.72 16.44
CA ASP A 112 3.38 -14.72 15.17
C ASP A 112 2.73 -13.84 14.09
N LEU A 113 1.74 -13.04 14.45
CA LEU A 113 1.02 -12.14 13.54
C LEU A 113 1.32 -10.68 13.87
N VAL A 114 1.40 -9.89 12.79
CA VAL A 114 1.40 -8.42 12.83
C VAL A 114 0.34 -7.90 11.86
N LEU A 115 -0.10 -6.67 12.06
CA LEU A 115 -1.00 -6.00 11.13
C LEU A 115 -0.23 -5.64 9.86
N THR A 116 -0.86 -5.81 8.69
CA THR A 116 -0.24 -5.56 7.38
C THR A 116 -0.03 -4.05 7.16
N PRO A 117 1.22 -3.54 6.98
CA PRO A 117 1.46 -2.11 6.85
C PRO A 117 1.31 -1.56 5.42
N ALA A 118 1.39 -2.42 4.40
CA ALA A 118 1.13 -2.14 3.00
C ALA A 118 0.79 -3.45 2.26
N ALA A 119 -0.04 -3.38 1.24
CA ALA A 119 -0.61 -4.56 0.58
C ALA A 119 0.44 -5.42 -0.16
N CYS A 120 1.58 -4.85 -0.56
CA CYS A 120 2.63 -5.57 -1.27
C CYS A 120 3.56 -6.42 -0.38
N TYR A 121 3.67 -6.14 0.92
CA TYR A 121 4.60 -6.89 1.78
C TYR A 121 4.37 -8.41 1.80
N PRO A 122 3.14 -8.92 1.89
CA PRO A 122 2.88 -10.36 1.85
C PRO A 122 3.18 -11.01 0.50
N LEU A 123 3.28 -10.23 -0.59
CA LEU A 123 3.50 -10.74 -1.95
C LEU A 123 4.92 -11.32 -2.12
N TYR A 124 5.95 -10.61 -1.67
CA TYR A 124 7.34 -10.96 -1.99
C TYR A 124 7.76 -12.35 -1.50
N PRO A 125 7.42 -12.79 -0.27
CA PRO A 125 7.71 -14.18 0.15
C PRO A 125 6.96 -15.24 -0.65
N LEU A 126 5.80 -14.92 -1.25
CA LEU A 126 5.08 -15.82 -2.14
C LEU A 126 5.80 -15.96 -3.49
N VAL A 127 6.24 -14.81 -4.05
CA VAL A 127 6.99 -14.81 -5.32
C VAL A 127 8.31 -15.56 -5.20
N ALA A 128 9.02 -15.39 -4.10
CA ALA A 128 10.28 -16.09 -3.83
C ALA A 128 10.16 -17.61 -3.90
N LYS A 129 8.99 -18.17 -3.54
CA LYS A 129 8.72 -19.61 -3.60
C LYS A 129 8.43 -20.14 -5.02
N ARG A 130 8.22 -19.25 -5.99
CA ARG A 130 7.85 -19.62 -7.37
C ARG A 130 9.06 -19.86 -8.28
N GLY A 131 10.26 -19.67 -7.77
CA GLY A 131 11.49 -19.74 -8.56
C GLY A 131 11.80 -18.44 -9.28
N ARG A 132 12.46 -18.53 -10.44
CA ARG A 132 12.92 -17.35 -11.19
C ARG A 132 11.76 -16.59 -11.84
N VAL A 133 11.86 -15.27 -11.81
CA VAL A 133 10.93 -14.38 -12.50
C VAL A 133 11.04 -14.59 -14.02
N PRO A 134 9.93 -14.84 -14.72
CA PRO A 134 9.94 -14.99 -16.20
C PRO A 134 10.55 -13.78 -16.90
N GLN A 135 11.02 -13.97 -18.14
CA GLN A 135 11.61 -12.88 -18.94
C GLN A 135 10.66 -11.69 -19.13
N ALA A 136 9.35 -11.96 -19.25
CA ALA A 136 8.33 -10.92 -19.33
C ALA A 136 8.16 -10.14 -18.00
N GLY A 137 8.76 -10.63 -16.89
CA GLY A 137 8.49 -10.15 -15.54
C GLY A 137 7.13 -10.60 -15.01
N LEU A 138 6.77 -10.14 -13.83
CA LEU A 138 5.49 -10.44 -13.19
C LEU A 138 4.72 -9.15 -12.91
N LEU A 139 3.40 -9.20 -13.06
CA LEU A 139 2.46 -8.15 -12.73
C LEU A 139 1.43 -8.68 -11.72
N PHE A 140 1.19 -7.90 -10.67
CA PHE A 140 0.21 -8.23 -9.65
C PHE A 140 -0.73 -7.05 -9.37
N ASP A 141 -1.98 -7.36 -9.06
CA ASP A 141 -2.97 -6.47 -8.46
C ASP A 141 -3.25 -6.99 -7.05
N VAL A 142 -2.64 -6.36 -6.07
CA VAL A 142 -2.78 -6.76 -4.67
C VAL A 142 -3.59 -5.76 -3.88
N ALA A 143 -4.35 -6.22 -2.88
CA ALA A 143 -5.05 -5.34 -1.95
C ALA A 143 -5.13 -5.97 -0.56
N SER A 144 -5.18 -5.10 0.45
CA SER A 144 -5.37 -5.46 1.86
C SER A 144 -5.96 -4.27 2.62
N ASP A 145 -6.64 -4.54 3.70
CA ASP A 145 -6.78 -3.57 4.79
C ASP A 145 -5.44 -3.47 5.50
N CYS A 146 -4.90 -2.27 5.52
CA CYS A 146 -3.58 -1.97 6.09
C CYS A 146 -3.73 -1.23 7.42
N PHE A 147 -2.69 -1.34 8.24
CA PHE A 147 -2.60 -0.63 9.52
C PHE A 147 -1.26 0.07 9.66
N ARG A 148 -1.32 1.33 10.14
CA ARG A 148 -0.15 2.08 10.61
C ARG A 148 -0.52 2.81 11.89
N HIS A 149 0.28 2.66 12.91
CA HIS A 149 0.06 3.35 14.18
C HIS A 149 0.36 4.86 14.04
N GLU A 150 -0.60 5.57 13.47
CA GLU A 150 -0.59 7.03 13.29
C GLU A 150 -1.90 7.62 13.84
N PRO A 151 -2.13 7.57 15.16
CA PRO A 151 -3.36 8.09 15.76
C PRO A 151 -3.51 9.58 15.45
N SER A 152 -4.67 9.97 14.93
CA SER A 152 -4.94 11.35 14.52
C SER A 152 -6.44 11.64 14.51
N ALA A 153 -6.81 12.82 14.97
CA ALA A 153 -8.17 13.32 14.82
C ALA A 153 -8.48 13.83 13.39
N GLN A 154 -7.49 13.85 12.48
CA GLN A 154 -7.70 14.28 11.09
C GLN A 154 -8.38 13.18 10.30
N ILE A 155 -9.46 13.50 9.59
CA ILE A 155 -10.30 12.53 8.87
C ILE A 155 -9.58 11.82 7.70
N ASP A 156 -8.51 12.38 7.15
CA ASP A 156 -7.69 11.81 6.08
C ASP A 156 -6.46 11.04 6.61
N ARG A 157 -6.34 10.90 7.93
CA ARG A 157 -5.31 10.14 8.64
C ARG A 157 -5.93 8.93 9.30
N PHE A 158 -6.02 7.84 8.55
CA PHE A 158 -6.52 6.57 9.06
C PHE A 158 -5.39 5.74 9.66
N GLN A 159 -5.64 5.10 10.81
CA GLN A 159 -4.79 4.01 11.28
C GLN A 159 -5.07 2.71 10.52
N THR A 160 -6.35 2.48 10.17
CA THR A 160 -6.76 1.35 9.32
C THR A 160 -7.33 1.88 8.01
N PHE A 161 -6.77 1.45 6.88
CA PHE A 161 -7.13 1.94 5.56
C PHE A 161 -6.97 0.86 4.49
N ARG A 162 -7.76 0.97 3.43
CA ARG A 162 -7.67 0.07 2.29
C ARG A 162 -6.60 0.56 1.32
N MET A 163 -5.67 -0.33 1.02
CA MET A 163 -4.62 -0.11 0.04
C MET A 163 -4.74 -1.14 -1.08
N ARG A 164 -4.74 -0.66 -2.32
CA ARG A 164 -4.63 -1.49 -3.51
C ARG A 164 -3.39 -1.08 -4.28
N GLU A 165 -2.64 -2.05 -4.77
CA GLU A 165 -1.39 -1.79 -5.46
C GLU A 165 -1.29 -2.62 -6.73
N PHE A 166 -0.84 -2.00 -7.83
CA PHE A 166 -0.26 -2.75 -8.92
C PHE A 166 1.24 -2.86 -8.69
N VAL A 167 1.76 -4.08 -8.73
CA VAL A 167 3.16 -4.38 -8.43
C VAL A 167 3.82 -4.98 -9.65
N ARG A 168 4.98 -4.44 -10.03
CA ARG A 168 5.87 -4.98 -11.07
C ARG A 168 7.10 -5.60 -10.40
N ILE A 169 7.43 -6.84 -10.83
CA ILE A 169 8.67 -7.54 -10.45
C ILE A 169 9.35 -7.97 -11.74
N GLY A 170 10.62 -7.58 -11.92
CA GLY A 170 11.35 -7.87 -13.15
C GLY A 170 12.73 -7.24 -13.20
N THR A 171 13.19 -6.90 -14.40
CA THR A 171 14.43 -6.16 -14.60
C THR A 171 14.29 -4.69 -14.19
N PRO A 172 15.41 -3.95 -13.96
CA PRO A 172 15.36 -2.51 -13.68
C PRO A 172 14.53 -1.74 -14.71
N ASP A 173 14.78 -1.98 -16.01
CA ASP A 173 14.10 -1.28 -17.10
C ASP A 173 12.60 -1.55 -17.12
N GLN A 174 12.18 -2.80 -16.87
CA GLN A 174 10.77 -3.15 -16.79
C GLN A 174 10.04 -2.43 -15.66
N VAL A 175 10.69 -2.28 -14.50
CA VAL A 175 10.10 -1.61 -13.34
C VAL A 175 10.06 -0.10 -13.53
N VAL A 176 11.12 0.48 -14.11
CA VAL A 176 11.17 1.92 -14.41
C VAL A 176 10.10 2.28 -15.44
N ALA A 177 9.99 1.50 -16.53
CA ALA A 177 8.98 1.71 -17.57
C ALA A 177 7.55 1.58 -17.00
N PHE A 178 7.30 0.58 -16.17
CA PHE A 178 6.02 0.41 -15.47
C PHE A 178 5.67 1.63 -14.61
N ARG A 179 6.62 2.14 -13.81
CA ARG A 179 6.37 3.33 -13.00
C ARG A 179 6.09 4.56 -13.85
N ALA A 180 6.87 4.77 -14.92
CA ALA A 180 6.67 5.90 -15.83
C ALA A 180 5.28 5.88 -16.50
N ASP A 181 4.82 4.72 -16.94
CA ASP A 181 3.49 4.51 -17.50
C ASP A 181 2.38 4.88 -16.48
N TRP A 182 2.51 4.41 -15.24
CA TRP A 182 1.54 4.75 -14.19
C TRP A 182 1.59 6.22 -13.75
N MET A 183 2.72 6.89 -13.84
CA MET A 183 2.81 8.35 -13.62
C MET A 183 2.07 9.16 -14.68
N THR A 184 1.73 8.56 -15.83
CA THR A 184 0.84 9.14 -16.85
C THR A 184 -0.62 8.75 -16.61
N ARG A 185 -0.90 7.46 -16.37
CA ARG A 185 -2.28 6.95 -16.21
C ARG A 185 -2.99 7.43 -14.94
N ALA A 186 -2.26 7.63 -13.84
CA ALA A 186 -2.89 8.06 -12.60
C ALA A 186 -3.43 9.50 -12.65
N PRO A 187 -2.71 10.49 -13.26
CA PRO A 187 -3.28 11.77 -13.62
C PRO A 187 -4.55 11.67 -14.50
N GLU A 188 -4.56 10.82 -15.53
CA GLU A 188 -5.74 10.61 -16.39
C GLU A 188 -6.94 10.11 -15.58
N ILE A 189 -6.73 9.21 -14.61
CA ILE A 189 -7.77 8.77 -13.68
C ILE A 189 -8.28 9.94 -12.83
N ALA A 190 -7.38 10.78 -12.31
CA ALA A 190 -7.77 11.94 -11.51
C ALA A 190 -8.55 12.96 -12.33
N ASP A 191 -8.15 13.22 -13.58
CA ASP A 191 -8.86 14.10 -14.51
C ASP A 191 -10.27 13.56 -14.83
N LEU A 192 -10.38 12.26 -15.12
CA LEU A 192 -11.67 11.58 -15.37
C LEU A 192 -12.61 11.72 -14.17
N LEU A 193 -12.06 11.64 -12.97
CA LEU A 193 -12.78 11.82 -11.72
C LEU A 193 -13.05 13.30 -11.36
N GLY A 194 -12.55 14.27 -12.15
CA GLY A 194 -12.72 15.69 -11.90
C GLY A 194 -11.97 16.19 -10.67
N LEU A 195 -10.85 15.57 -10.32
CA LEU A 195 -10.04 15.90 -9.15
C LEU A 195 -8.87 16.81 -9.54
N SER A 196 -8.65 17.87 -8.77
CA SER A 196 -7.42 18.67 -8.85
C SER A 196 -6.30 17.95 -8.13
N TYR A 197 -5.12 17.88 -8.71
CA TYR A 197 -3.97 17.18 -8.14
C TYR A 197 -2.65 17.89 -8.46
N LYS A 198 -1.60 17.47 -7.76
CA LYS A 198 -0.20 17.72 -8.14
C LYS A 198 0.62 16.45 -7.90
N THR A 199 1.66 16.25 -8.70
CA THR A 199 2.60 15.15 -8.50
C THR A 199 3.93 15.72 -8.01
N GLU A 200 4.43 15.18 -6.90
CA GLU A 200 5.68 15.62 -6.28
C GLU A 200 6.56 14.43 -5.91
N THR A 201 7.87 14.67 -5.88
CA THR A 201 8.82 13.73 -5.28
C THR A 201 8.55 13.65 -3.78
N ALA A 202 8.57 12.45 -3.23
CA ALA A 202 8.24 12.21 -1.84
C ALA A 202 9.25 11.29 -1.17
N SER A 203 9.21 11.23 0.16
CA SER A 203 9.92 10.23 0.96
C SER A 203 8.99 9.54 1.93
N ASP A 204 9.36 8.33 2.33
CA ASP A 204 8.68 7.63 3.41
C ASP A 204 9.08 8.21 4.78
N PRO A 205 8.24 8.11 5.82
CA PRO A 205 8.52 8.62 7.15
C PRO A 205 9.47 7.69 7.92
N PHE A 206 10.68 7.52 7.41
CA PHE A 206 11.71 6.69 8.04
C PHE A 206 12.04 7.14 9.45
N PHE A 207 12.25 6.19 10.34
CA PHE A 207 12.51 6.44 11.75
C PHE A 207 13.95 6.82 12.07
N GLY A 208 14.14 7.82 12.94
CA GLY A 208 15.43 8.19 13.54
C GLY A 208 16.40 8.91 12.59
N ARG A 209 17.66 9.04 13.03
CA ARG A 209 18.72 9.78 12.29
C ARG A 209 19.09 9.09 10.98
N ALA A 210 19.25 7.76 10.99
CA ALA A 210 19.51 6.99 9.78
C ALA A 210 18.34 7.10 8.80
N GLY A 211 17.11 7.12 9.30
CA GLY A 211 15.92 7.32 8.49
C GLY A 211 15.88 8.64 7.76
N LYS A 212 16.36 9.73 8.35
CA LYS A 212 16.48 11.03 7.67
C LYS A 212 17.41 10.96 6.45
N LEU A 213 18.55 10.26 6.55
CA LEU A 213 19.44 10.05 5.40
C LEU A 213 18.79 9.18 4.31
N MET A 214 18.04 8.15 4.71
CA MET A 214 17.27 7.34 3.77
C MET A 214 16.20 8.16 3.04
N ALA A 215 15.51 9.05 3.74
CA ALA A 215 14.52 9.95 3.14
C ALA A 215 15.15 10.91 2.13
N ILE A 216 16.29 11.53 2.46
CA ILE A 216 17.04 12.39 1.53
C ILE A 216 17.45 11.60 0.28
N ASN A 217 18.03 10.42 0.45
CA ASN A 217 18.47 9.56 -0.65
C ASN A 217 17.27 9.14 -1.53
N GLN A 218 16.10 8.85 -0.93
CA GLN A 218 14.90 8.49 -1.66
C GLN A 218 14.42 9.65 -2.56
N VAL A 219 14.48 10.88 -2.07
CA VAL A 219 14.15 12.10 -2.84
C VAL A 219 15.19 12.36 -3.93
N GLU A 220 16.49 12.40 -3.59
CA GLU A 220 17.57 12.68 -4.54
C GLU A 220 17.60 11.69 -5.71
N GLN A 221 17.29 10.43 -5.45
CA GLN A 221 17.25 9.39 -6.46
C GLN A 221 15.87 9.22 -7.12
N SER A 222 14.91 10.07 -6.78
CA SER A 222 13.54 10.05 -7.33
C SER A 222 12.90 8.65 -7.24
N LEU A 223 13.07 7.98 -6.08
CA LEU A 223 12.58 6.61 -5.89
C LEU A 223 11.10 6.55 -5.59
N LYS A 224 10.50 7.65 -5.11
CA LYS A 224 9.10 7.77 -4.79
C LYS A 224 8.51 9.07 -5.29
N PHE A 225 7.33 8.98 -5.90
CA PHE A 225 6.48 10.12 -6.20
C PHE A 225 5.12 9.91 -5.57
N GLU A 226 4.43 11.00 -5.29
CA GLU A 226 3.05 10.97 -4.78
C GLU A 226 2.16 11.88 -5.61
N LEU A 227 0.95 11.41 -5.89
CA LEU A 227 -0.12 12.23 -6.43
C LEU A 227 -0.95 12.73 -5.25
N LEU A 228 -0.90 14.03 -5.05
CA LEU A 228 -1.46 14.76 -3.93
C LEU A 228 -2.77 15.42 -4.36
N ILE A 229 -3.83 15.20 -3.60
CA ILE A 229 -5.17 15.73 -3.87
C ILE A 229 -5.64 16.55 -2.65
N PRO A 230 -6.24 17.72 -2.83
CA PRO A 230 -6.85 18.47 -1.72
C PRO A 230 -8.00 17.67 -1.10
N VAL A 231 -7.84 17.28 0.17
CA VAL A 231 -8.91 16.65 0.96
C VAL A 231 -9.41 17.64 2.02
N ARG A 232 -8.53 18.13 2.88
CA ARG A 232 -8.85 19.10 3.93
C ARG A 232 -8.61 20.54 3.50
N SER A 233 -7.57 20.79 2.75
CA SER A 233 -7.25 22.12 2.21
C SER A 233 -6.40 22.04 0.96
N ALA A 234 -6.48 23.08 0.11
CA ALA A 234 -5.62 23.20 -1.08
C ALA A 234 -4.13 23.42 -0.73
N GLN A 235 -3.85 24.02 0.44
CA GLN A 235 -2.49 24.33 0.89
C GLN A 235 -1.77 23.10 1.45
N GLN A 236 -2.51 22.12 1.94
CA GLN A 236 -2.00 20.87 2.48
C GLN A 236 -2.71 19.67 1.83
N PRO A 237 -2.44 19.40 0.55
CA PRO A 237 -3.06 18.27 -0.13
C PRO A 237 -2.53 16.94 0.44
N THR A 238 -3.34 15.90 0.33
CA THR A 238 -3.09 14.59 0.89
C THR A 238 -2.61 13.63 -0.20
N ALA A 239 -1.60 12.81 0.10
CA ALA A 239 -1.14 11.74 -0.78
C ALA A 239 -2.24 10.67 -0.93
N CYS A 240 -2.80 10.57 -2.14
CA CYS A 240 -3.85 9.61 -2.47
C CYS A 240 -3.35 8.45 -3.32
N MET A 241 -2.29 8.67 -4.10
CA MET A 241 -1.60 7.63 -4.84
C MET A 241 -0.08 7.79 -4.68
N SER A 242 0.68 6.70 -4.82
CA SER A 242 2.15 6.76 -4.81
C SER A 242 2.76 5.84 -5.85
N PHE A 243 3.94 6.22 -6.36
CA PHE A 243 4.70 5.53 -7.40
C PHE A 243 6.07 5.22 -6.85
N ASN A 244 6.33 3.95 -6.53
CA ASN A 244 7.50 3.53 -5.80
C ASN A 244 8.43 2.67 -6.67
N TYR A 245 9.72 2.91 -6.58
CA TYR A 245 10.77 2.07 -7.14
C TYR A 245 11.67 1.57 -6.01
N HIS A 246 11.50 0.31 -5.64
CA HIS A 246 12.21 -0.30 -4.50
C HIS A 246 13.62 -0.80 -4.89
N ARG A 247 14.00 -0.66 -6.16
CA ARG A 247 15.22 -1.25 -6.71
C ARG A 247 15.26 -2.77 -6.43
N ASP A 248 16.42 -3.27 -6.05
CA ASP A 248 16.66 -4.67 -5.71
C ASP A 248 16.42 -5.02 -4.22
N HIS A 249 15.84 -4.10 -3.44
CA HIS A 249 15.62 -4.31 -2.00
C HIS A 249 14.91 -5.64 -1.71
N PHE A 250 13.73 -5.86 -2.31
CA PHE A 250 12.98 -7.10 -2.10
C PHE A 250 13.58 -8.28 -2.85
N GLY A 251 14.26 -8.04 -3.98
CA GLY A 251 15.05 -9.05 -4.68
C GLY A 251 16.14 -9.65 -3.78
N LYS A 252 16.91 -8.79 -3.10
CA LYS A 252 17.93 -9.20 -2.12
C LYS A 252 17.32 -9.87 -0.90
N THR A 253 16.31 -9.24 -0.31
CA THR A 253 15.68 -9.71 0.93
C THR A 253 15.10 -11.12 0.79
N TRP A 254 14.50 -11.44 -0.36
CA TRP A 254 13.76 -12.68 -0.59
C TRP A 254 14.44 -13.62 -1.58
N ASP A 255 15.64 -13.28 -2.08
CA ASP A 255 16.38 -14.01 -3.12
C ASP A 255 15.54 -14.23 -4.40
N ILE A 256 14.82 -13.17 -4.82
CA ILE A 256 14.06 -13.20 -6.06
C ILE A 256 15.00 -12.84 -7.21
N LYS A 257 15.17 -13.77 -8.15
CA LYS A 257 16.08 -13.62 -9.30
C LYS A 257 15.32 -13.59 -10.62
N THR A 258 15.81 -12.81 -11.57
CA THR A 258 15.39 -12.83 -12.97
C THR A 258 16.24 -13.82 -13.78
N TRP A 259 15.79 -14.15 -14.99
CA TRP A 259 16.65 -14.85 -15.95
C TRP A 259 17.74 -13.89 -16.43
N ASP A 260 19.00 -14.34 -16.49
CA ASP A 260 20.10 -13.57 -17.05
C ASP A 260 19.99 -13.53 -18.58
N ILE A 261 19.86 -12.31 -19.14
CA ILE A 261 19.78 -12.12 -20.60
C ILE A 261 21.14 -12.40 -21.27
N LYS A 262 22.25 -12.30 -20.53
CA LYS A 262 23.61 -12.48 -21.07
C LYS A 262 23.96 -13.91 -21.50
N THR A 263 23.19 -14.91 -21.07
CA THR A 263 23.40 -16.31 -21.45
C THR A 263 22.86 -16.66 -22.85
N ARG A 264 22.29 -15.72 -23.60
CA ARG A 264 21.72 -15.98 -24.95
C ARG A 264 22.71 -15.90 -26.10
N ASP A 265 23.92 -15.38 -25.93
CA ASP A 265 24.96 -15.30 -26.97
C ASP A 265 25.84 -16.56 -27.07
N ILE A 266 25.55 -17.60 -26.31
CA ILE A 266 26.20 -18.89 -26.44
C ILE A 266 25.57 -19.60 -27.63
N LYS A 267 26.35 -19.70 -28.72
CA LYS A 267 25.96 -20.41 -29.95
C LYS A 267 25.46 -21.82 -29.60
N THR A 268 24.42 -22.26 -30.28
CA THR A 268 23.73 -23.56 -30.15
C THR A 268 24.61 -24.81 -30.20
N SER A 269 25.93 -24.68 -30.38
CA SER A 269 26.91 -25.78 -30.39
C SER A 269 27.38 -26.24 -29.01
N ASP A 270 27.18 -25.44 -27.93
CA ASP A 270 27.77 -25.70 -26.62
C ASP A 270 26.76 -26.16 -25.55
N VAL A 271 25.56 -26.59 -25.96
CA VAL A 271 24.43 -26.93 -25.06
C VAL A 271 24.64 -28.26 -24.30
N LYS A 272 25.81 -28.92 -24.38
CA LYS A 272 26.02 -30.22 -23.73
C LYS A 272 26.50 -30.20 -22.27
N SER A 273 26.69 -29.01 -21.66
CA SER A 273 27.16 -28.92 -20.26
C SER A 273 26.64 -27.71 -19.48
N ALA A 274 25.49 -27.16 -19.81
CA ALA A 274 24.86 -26.18 -18.95
C ALA A 274 24.26 -26.89 -17.74
N ASP A 275 24.95 -26.81 -16.60
CA ASP A 275 24.44 -27.24 -15.30
C ASP A 275 23.12 -26.51 -15.05
N PRO A 276 21.99 -27.24 -14.86
CA PRO A 276 20.69 -26.60 -14.51
C PRO A 276 20.72 -25.80 -13.19
N GLN A 277 21.80 -25.90 -12.42
CA GLN A 277 22.04 -25.28 -11.13
C GLN A 277 22.96 -24.05 -11.20
N SER A 278 23.33 -23.52 -12.38
CA SER A 278 24.08 -22.27 -12.41
C SER A 278 23.22 -21.15 -11.81
N GLU A 279 23.51 -20.75 -10.58
CA GLU A 279 22.78 -19.78 -9.73
C GLU A 279 22.86 -18.32 -10.22
N ALA A 280 23.41 -18.09 -11.40
CA ALA A 280 23.70 -16.76 -11.94
C ALA A 280 22.45 -16.13 -12.61
N GLY A 281 21.49 -15.68 -11.79
CA GLY A 281 20.45 -14.73 -12.20
C GLY A 281 20.66 -13.37 -11.55
N ALA A 282 20.33 -12.27 -12.25
CA ALA A 282 20.35 -10.96 -11.65
C ALA A 282 19.23 -10.84 -10.61
N LEU A 283 19.47 -10.06 -9.54
CA LEU A 283 18.43 -9.77 -8.56
C LEU A 283 17.28 -9.04 -9.22
N ALA A 284 16.05 -9.46 -8.93
CA ALA A 284 14.87 -8.78 -9.41
C ALA A 284 14.72 -7.41 -8.77
N HIS A 285 14.35 -6.42 -9.56
CA HIS A 285 13.87 -5.15 -9.09
C HIS A 285 12.36 -5.19 -8.91
N THR A 286 11.85 -4.32 -8.03
CA THR A 286 10.43 -4.21 -7.74
C THR A 286 9.98 -2.77 -7.70
N GLY A 287 8.73 -2.53 -8.04
CA GLY A 287 8.08 -1.24 -7.91
C GLY A 287 6.57 -1.40 -7.84
N CYS A 288 5.89 -0.41 -7.31
CA CYS A 288 4.44 -0.40 -7.25
C CYS A 288 3.85 0.97 -7.50
N VAL A 289 2.59 0.97 -7.96
CA VAL A 289 1.68 2.10 -7.83
C VAL A 289 0.64 1.73 -6.80
N ALA A 290 0.51 2.55 -5.75
CA ALA A 290 -0.43 2.31 -4.67
C ALA A 290 -1.56 3.34 -4.69
N PHE A 291 -2.78 2.84 -4.47
CA PHE A 291 -4.01 3.61 -4.36
C PHE A 291 -4.49 3.54 -2.91
N GLY A 292 -4.50 4.68 -2.23
CA GLY A 292 -5.13 4.84 -0.93
C GLY A 292 -6.64 5.01 -1.11
N ILE A 293 -7.38 3.90 -1.15
CA ILE A 293 -8.79 3.88 -1.54
C ILE A 293 -9.65 4.81 -0.66
N ASP A 294 -9.46 4.76 0.65
CA ASP A 294 -10.21 5.62 1.57
C ASP A 294 -9.90 7.11 1.38
N ARG A 295 -8.63 7.47 1.09
CA ARG A 295 -8.23 8.85 0.82
C ARG A 295 -8.77 9.36 -0.53
N LEU A 296 -8.75 8.53 -1.56
CA LEU A 296 -9.36 8.84 -2.86
C LEU A 296 -10.86 9.04 -2.72
N THR A 297 -11.53 8.20 -1.93
CA THR A 297 -12.95 8.35 -1.63
C THR A 297 -13.24 9.68 -0.92
N LEU A 298 -12.48 10.03 0.11
CA LEU A 298 -12.61 11.32 0.78
C LEU A 298 -12.35 12.50 -0.17
N ALA A 299 -11.34 12.39 -1.04
CA ALA A 299 -11.00 13.41 -2.02
C ALA A 299 -12.18 13.67 -2.98
N LEU A 300 -12.88 12.62 -3.42
CA LEU A 300 -14.08 12.73 -4.25
C LEU A 300 -15.22 13.46 -3.52
N PHE A 301 -15.48 13.10 -2.28
CA PHE A 301 -16.50 13.81 -1.48
C PHE A 301 -16.10 15.26 -1.17
N ALA A 302 -14.81 15.51 -0.94
CA ALA A 302 -14.29 16.87 -0.72
C ALA A 302 -14.46 17.74 -1.98
N ALA A 303 -14.22 17.17 -3.17
CA ALA A 303 -14.33 17.88 -4.43
C ALA A 303 -15.80 18.09 -4.87
N HIS A 304 -16.65 17.09 -4.70
CA HIS A 304 -17.98 17.06 -5.32
C HIS A 304 -19.16 17.14 -4.35
N GLY A 305 -18.92 17.03 -3.03
CA GLY A 305 -19.97 17.06 -1.99
C GLY A 305 -20.61 15.69 -1.75
N LEU A 306 -21.62 15.67 -0.86
CA LEU A 306 -22.22 14.43 -0.36
C LEU A 306 -23.30 13.81 -1.29
N ASP A 307 -23.91 14.59 -2.15
CA ASP A 307 -24.95 14.10 -3.07
C ASP A 307 -24.32 13.58 -4.37
N LEU A 308 -24.20 12.25 -4.47
CA LEU A 308 -23.61 11.59 -5.64
C LEU A 308 -24.28 11.97 -6.98
N ARG A 309 -25.56 12.37 -6.95
CA ARG A 309 -26.30 12.75 -8.16
C ARG A 309 -25.81 14.06 -8.76
N THR A 310 -25.17 14.92 -7.96
CA THR A 310 -24.64 16.22 -8.37
C THR A 310 -23.18 16.17 -8.85
N TRP A 311 -22.54 15.01 -8.75
CA TRP A 311 -21.17 14.84 -9.21
C TRP A 311 -21.04 15.00 -10.73
N PRO A 312 -19.87 15.39 -11.26
CA PRO A 312 -19.63 15.45 -12.70
C PRO A 312 -20.04 14.15 -13.39
N ALA A 313 -20.66 14.25 -14.58
CA ALA A 313 -21.09 13.07 -15.33
C ALA A 313 -19.94 12.09 -15.57
N SER A 314 -18.74 12.60 -15.94
CA SER A 314 -17.53 11.77 -16.12
C SER A 314 -17.18 10.94 -14.88
N ALA A 315 -17.26 11.53 -13.69
CA ALA A 315 -16.98 10.82 -12.44
C ALA A 315 -18.07 9.78 -12.13
N ARG A 316 -19.36 10.13 -12.31
CA ARG A 316 -20.46 9.18 -12.09
C ARG A 316 -20.39 7.98 -13.03
N ASP A 317 -20.14 8.23 -14.31
CA ASP A 317 -20.03 7.17 -15.32
C ASP A 317 -18.82 6.27 -15.06
N ALA A 318 -17.68 6.87 -14.69
CA ALA A 318 -16.46 6.15 -14.35
C ALA A 318 -16.66 5.22 -13.15
N LEU A 319 -17.41 5.69 -12.13
CA LEU A 319 -17.64 4.99 -10.86
C LEU A 319 -18.94 4.16 -10.85
N ALA A 320 -19.75 4.21 -11.93
CA ALA A 320 -21.05 3.56 -12.03
C ALA A 320 -22.03 3.95 -10.88
N LEU A 321 -22.11 5.26 -10.60
CA LEU A 321 -22.92 5.85 -9.51
C LEU A 321 -24.31 6.29 -9.98
#